data_cff02e74508c6fda75af6bbb4762ead4
#
_entry.id   cff02e74508c6fda75af6bbb4762ead4
#
_cell.length_a   1.000
_cell.length_b   1.000
_cell.length_c   1.000
_cell.angle_alpha   90.00
_cell.angle_beta   90.00
_cell.angle_gamma   90.00
#
_symmetry.space_group_name_H-M   'P 1'
#
loop_
_entity.id
_entity.type
_entity.pdbx_description
1 polymer ?
#
loop_
_entity_poly.entity_id
_entity_poly.type
_entity_poly.pdbx_seq_one_letter_code
_entity_poly.pdbx_strand_id
1 'polypeptide(L)'
;MLIELKNFNNNITLALLILILNSYLFLSIGLPIEILKINLVIFFTVFIYFYLKYFKYNFPLKLYFLLILLICLGEPAINWDLRSIYLFHAKRIFFDDSIYSIVDNYAQFSHNDYPLLVPAFSSSFAFLVGYWHEIFPKSAFTFIYLPPLIFLSSYLNNKKYIIFLSVLIFFIGQYLFNGGADGIVSVYFITCAFCFYYIFFEKNNKKIDSIFYILTVLFCTSLSLI
;
A
#
# COMPACT_ATOMS: atom_id res chain seq x y z
N MET A 1 -1.93 -26.52 -10.68
CA MET A 1 -2.64 -25.26 -10.98
C MET A 1 -2.94 -24.43 -9.73
N LEU A 2 -3.75 -24.89 -8.74
CA LEU A 2 -4.05 -24.08 -7.53
C LEU A 2 -2.83 -23.77 -6.67
N ILE A 3 -1.93 -24.73 -6.48
CA ILE A 3 -0.68 -24.56 -5.71
C ILE A 3 0.26 -23.59 -6.41
N GLU A 4 0.37 -23.64 -7.71
CA GLU A 4 1.20 -22.74 -8.51
C GLU A 4 0.64 -21.31 -8.45
N LEU A 5 -0.69 -21.17 -8.48
CA LEU A 5 -1.38 -19.88 -8.33
C LEU A 5 -1.09 -19.25 -6.95
N LYS A 6 -1.19 -20.06 -5.89
CA LYS A 6 -0.91 -19.62 -4.51
C LYS A 6 0.55 -19.16 -4.37
N ASN A 7 1.50 -19.93 -4.89
CA ASN A 7 2.91 -19.59 -4.87
C ASN A 7 3.22 -18.32 -5.65
N PHE A 8 2.57 -18.12 -6.78
CA PHE A 8 2.74 -16.92 -7.57
C PHE A 8 2.20 -15.69 -6.85
N ASN A 9 0.98 -15.74 -6.33
CA ASN A 9 0.39 -14.63 -5.59
C ASN A 9 1.25 -14.24 -4.38
N ASN A 10 1.79 -15.23 -3.65
CA ASN A 10 2.69 -14.96 -2.53
C ASN A 10 3.97 -14.25 -2.99
N ASN A 11 4.55 -14.64 -4.13
CA ASN A 11 5.74 -13.97 -4.68
C ASN A 11 5.43 -12.52 -5.09
N ILE A 12 4.29 -12.28 -5.74
CA ILE A 12 3.87 -10.93 -6.14
C ILE A 12 3.59 -10.08 -4.89
N THR A 13 2.88 -10.61 -3.91
CA THR A 13 2.64 -9.93 -2.63
C THR A 13 3.96 -9.49 -2.00
N LEU A 14 4.91 -10.42 -1.88
CA LEU A 14 6.22 -10.16 -1.31
C LEU A 14 6.97 -9.06 -2.09
N ALA A 15 7.00 -9.17 -3.41
CA ALA A 15 7.67 -8.18 -4.26
C ALA A 15 7.06 -6.77 -4.09
N LEU A 16 5.73 -6.66 -4.12
CA LEU A 16 5.05 -5.37 -3.96
C LEU A 16 5.27 -4.77 -2.56
N LEU A 17 5.23 -5.60 -1.50
CA LEU A 17 5.51 -5.15 -0.13
C LEU A 17 6.94 -4.61 0.02
N ILE A 18 7.93 -5.30 -0.56
CA ILE A 18 9.33 -4.86 -0.55
C ILE A 18 9.46 -3.51 -1.28
N LEU A 19 8.82 -3.35 -2.44
CA LEU A 19 8.91 -2.13 -3.23
C LEU A 19 8.23 -0.93 -2.54
N ILE A 20 7.14 -1.16 -1.80
CA ILE A 20 6.52 -0.13 -0.96
C ILE A 20 7.47 0.28 0.18
N LEU A 21 8.05 -0.71 0.89
CA LEU A 21 9.00 -0.46 1.97
C LEU A 21 10.26 0.26 1.46
N ASN A 22 10.76 -0.13 0.29
CA ASN A 22 11.92 0.52 -0.31
C ASN A 22 11.68 2.01 -0.60
N SER A 23 10.46 2.40 -0.97
CA SER A 23 10.14 3.82 -1.19
C SER A 23 10.35 4.65 0.08
N TYR A 24 9.95 4.10 1.23
CA TYR A 24 10.19 4.72 2.54
C TYR A 24 11.69 4.72 2.91
N LEU A 25 12.34 3.57 2.79
CA LEU A 25 13.74 3.42 3.17
C LEU A 25 14.66 4.32 2.31
N PHE A 26 14.43 4.40 1.01
CA PHE A 26 15.25 5.21 0.10
C PHE A 26 15.18 6.70 0.44
N LEU A 27 13.99 7.19 0.77
CA LEU A 27 13.81 8.56 1.25
C LEU A 27 14.41 8.76 2.65
N SER A 28 14.31 7.75 3.54
CA SER A 28 14.86 7.82 4.90
C SER A 28 16.38 7.90 4.94
N ILE A 29 17.07 7.24 4.01
CA ILE A 29 18.55 7.26 3.93
C ILE A 29 19.07 8.30 2.94
N GLY A 30 18.18 9.11 2.36
CA GLY A 30 18.57 10.20 1.46
C GLY A 30 19.18 9.72 0.14
N LEU A 31 18.69 8.60 -0.43
CA LEU A 31 19.15 8.16 -1.76
C LEU A 31 18.68 9.11 -2.86
N PRO A 32 19.42 9.16 -3.98
CA PRO A 32 19.01 9.94 -5.15
C PRO A 32 17.59 9.59 -5.62
N ILE A 33 16.83 10.61 -6.01
CA ILE A 33 15.42 10.46 -6.44
C ILE A 33 15.30 9.55 -7.67
N GLU A 34 16.33 9.44 -8.49
CA GLU A 34 16.39 8.53 -9.64
C GLU A 34 16.22 7.06 -9.21
N ILE A 35 16.79 6.67 -8.07
CA ILE A 35 16.65 5.31 -7.52
C ILE A 35 15.20 5.06 -7.10
N LEU A 36 14.56 6.05 -6.49
CA LEU A 36 13.15 5.99 -6.13
C LEU A 36 12.25 5.85 -7.36
N LYS A 37 12.54 6.60 -8.45
CA LYS A 37 11.83 6.46 -9.73
C LYS A 37 11.98 5.06 -10.32
N ILE A 38 13.20 4.50 -10.30
CA ILE A 38 13.45 3.13 -10.76
C ILE A 38 12.65 2.12 -9.93
N ASN A 39 12.65 2.26 -8.60
CA ASN A 39 11.86 1.40 -7.71
C ASN A 39 10.37 1.43 -8.08
N LEU A 40 9.83 2.61 -8.38
CA LEU A 40 8.43 2.77 -8.75
C LEU A 40 8.12 2.20 -10.14
N VAL A 41 9.03 2.35 -11.11
CA VAL A 41 8.90 1.71 -12.43
C VAL A 41 8.87 0.18 -12.28
N ILE A 42 9.72 -0.38 -11.42
CA ILE A 42 9.71 -1.83 -11.11
C ILE A 42 8.37 -2.20 -10.47
N PHE A 43 7.86 -1.40 -9.51
CA PHE A 43 6.57 -1.63 -8.88
C PHE A 43 5.44 -1.72 -9.91
N PHE A 44 5.34 -0.75 -10.81
CA PHE A 44 4.32 -0.77 -11.85
C PHE A 44 4.51 -1.91 -12.85
N THR A 45 5.75 -2.27 -13.18
CA THR A 45 6.03 -3.43 -14.05
C THR A 45 5.53 -4.73 -13.41
N VAL A 46 5.84 -4.94 -12.12
CA VAL A 46 5.35 -6.11 -11.36
C VAL A 46 3.83 -6.10 -11.28
N PHE A 47 3.23 -4.95 -11.02
CA PHE A 47 1.77 -4.79 -10.98
C PHE A 47 1.11 -5.11 -12.33
N ILE A 48 1.61 -4.53 -13.44
CA ILE A 48 1.08 -4.77 -14.78
C ILE A 48 1.25 -6.24 -15.18
N TYR A 49 2.41 -6.84 -14.90
CA TYR A 49 2.64 -8.27 -15.15
C TYR A 49 1.61 -9.13 -14.40
N PHE A 50 1.38 -8.85 -13.11
CA PHE A 50 0.34 -9.51 -12.34
C PHE A 50 -1.04 -9.29 -12.96
N TYR A 51 -1.39 -8.05 -13.27
CA TYR A 51 -2.70 -7.68 -13.80
C TYR A 51 -3.00 -8.40 -15.12
N LEU A 52 -2.04 -8.46 -16.04
CA LEU A 52 -2.19 -9.12 -17.35
C LEU A 52 -2.24 -10.64 -17.23
N LYS A 53 -1.29 -11.24 -16.50
CA LYS A 53 -1.17 -12.69 -16.40
C LYS A 53 -2.38 -13.35 -15.72
N TYR A 54 -2.96 -12.67 -14.73
CA TYR A 54 -4.03 -13.23 -13.90
C TYR A 54 -5.42 -12.74 -14.27
N PHE A 55 -5.59 -12.11 -15.42
CA PHE A 55 -6.89 -11.60 -15.84
C PHE A 55 -8.02 -12.65 -15.74
N LYS A 56 -7.73 -13.91 -16.06
CA LYS A 56 -8.74 -14.98 -16.04
C LYS A 56 -9.08 -15.53 -14.65
N TYR A 57 -8.12 -15.47 -13.70
CA TYR A 57 -8.23 -16.24 -12.44
C TYR A 57 -8.75 -15.43 -11.25
N ASN A 58 -8.65 -14.13 -11.27
CA ASN A 58 -8.99 -13.27 -10.15
C ASN A 58 -9.78 -12.02 -10.59
N PHE A 59 -10.80 -12.25 -11.40
CA PHE A 59 -11.63 -11.18 -11.94
C PHE A 59 -12.25 -10.28 -10.85
N PRO A 60 -12.79 -10.82 -9.72
CA PRO A 60 -13.34 -9.98 -8.66
C PRO A 60 -12.32 -9.00 -8.06
N LEU A 61 -11.10 -9.46 -7.79
CA LEU A 61 -10.03 -8.58 -7.28
C LEU A 61 -9.68 -7.47 -8.26
N LYS A 62 -9.61 -7.79 -9.54
CA LYS A 62 -9.27 -6.80 -10.58
C LYS A 62 -10.34 -5.75 -10.76
N LEU A 63 -11.60 -6.18 -10.81
CA LEU A 63 -12.73 -5.27 -10.89
C LEU A 63 -12.78 -4.37 -9.66
N TYR A 64 -12.63 -4.95 -8.48
CA TYR A 64 -12.58 -4.23 -7.21
C TYR A 64 -11.46 -3.18 -7.20
N PHE A 65 -10.24 -3.58 -7.55
CA PHE A 65 -9.10 -2.68 -7.60
C PHE A 65 -9.31 -1.54 -8.60
N LEU A 66 -9.80 -1.85 -9.80
CA LEU A 66 -10.09 -0.85 -10.81
C LEU A 66 -11.15 0.15 -10.34
N LEU A 67 -12.23 -0.34 -9.73
CA LEU A 67 -13.29 0.54 -9.20
C LEU A 67 -12.75 1.46 -8.11
N ILE A 68 -11.98 0.93 -7.14
CA ILE A 68 -11.36 1.76 -6.09
C ILE A 68 -10.43 2.80 -6.72
N LEU A 69 -9.59 2.40 -7.66
CA LEU A 69 -8.66 3.31 -8.33
C LEU A 69 -9.40 4.43 -9.07
N LEU A 70 -10.44 4.11 -9.82
CA LEU A 70 -11.25 5.09 -10.54
C LEU A 70 -11.94 6.07 -9.59
N ILE A 71 -12.51 5.56 -8.48
CA ILE A 71 -13.15 6.43 -7.48
C ILE A 71 -12.09 7.30 -6.80
N CYS A 72 -10.95 6.72 -6.41
CA CYS A 72 -9.86 7.46 -5.79
C CYS A 72 -9.31 8.57 -6.68
N LEU A 73 -9.20 8.33 -7.99
CA LEU A 73 -8.76 9.33 -8.97
C LEU A 73 -9.83 10.39 -9.25
N GLY A 74 -11.11 10.01 -9.24
CA GLY A 74 -12.23 10.91 -9.55
C GLY A 74 -12.70 11.77 -8.37
N GLU A 75 -12.46 11.34 -7.13
CA GLU A 75 -12.90 12.04 -5.94
C GLU A 75 -11.88 13.11 -5.51
N PRO A 76 -12.31 14.34 -5.24
CA PRO A 76 -11.39 15.37 -4.73
C PRO A 76 -10.90 15.03 -3.31
N ALA A 77 -9.71 15.51 -2.97
CA ALA A 77 -9.13 15.37 -1.64
C ALA A 77 -9.80 16.34 -0.65
N ILE A 78 -10.98 16.00 -0.14
CA ILE A 78 -11.77 16.84 0.76
C ILE A 78 -11.62 16.44 2.24
N ASN A 79 -11.26 15.20 2.52
CA ASN A 79 -11.08 14.72 3.89
C ASN A 79 -9.94 15.50 4.58
N TRP A 80 -10.17 15.91 5.83
CA TRP A 80 -9.22 16.70 6.60
C TRP A 80 -7.90 15.94 6.81
N ASP A 81 -7.94 14.68 7.24
CA ASP A 81 -6.73 13.86 7.47
C ASP A 81 -5.92 13.69 6.20
N LEU A 82 -6.60 13.43 5.07
CA LEU A 82 -5.93 13.30 3.79
C LEU A 82 -5.19 14.59 3.41
N ARG A 83 -5.85 15.75 3.49
CA ARG A 83 -5.29 17.03 3.08
C ARG A 83 -4.26 17.58 4.07
N SER A 84 -4.56 17.48 5.37
CA SER A 84 -3.78 18.15 6.43
C SER A 84 -2.65 17.29 6.95
N ILE A 85 -2.71 15.95 6.76
CA ILE A 85 -1.70 15.02 7.25
C ILE A 85 -1.02 14.33 6.06
N TYR A 86 -1.69 13.36 5.45
CA TYR A 86 -1.03 12.44 4.51
C TYR A 86 -0.54 13.10 3.22
N LEU A 87 -1.40 13.84 2.51
CA LEU A 87 -0.98 14.54 1.30
C LEU A 87 -0.13 15.76 1.61
N PHE A 88 -0.33 16.41 2.76
CA PHE A 88 0.52 17.50 3.21
C PHE A 88 1.97 17.03 3.40
N HIS A 89 2.18 15.92 4.15
CA HIS A 89 3.51 15.35 4.33
C HIS A 89 4.08 14.82 3.03
N ALA A 90 3.27 14.16 2.20
CA ALA A 90 3.73 13.70 0.88
C ALA A 90 4.17 14.88 -0.01
N LYS A 91 3.47 16.00 0.03
CA LYS A 91 3.83 17.23 -0.69
C LYS A 91 5.13 17.82 -0.18
N ARG A 92 5.33 17.87 1.13
CA ARG A 92 6.58 18.33 1.74
C ARG A 92 7.75 17.42 1.33
N ILE A 93 7.61 16.10 1.46
CA ILE A 93 8.63 15.14 1.02
C ILE A 93 9.01 15.38 -0.45
N PHE A 94 8.02 15.66 -1.31
CA PHE A 94 8.27 15.93 -2.73
C PHE A 94 9.05 17.22 -2.97
N PHE A 95 8.78 18.29 -2.24
CA PHE A 95 9.47 19.57 -2.44
C PHE A 95 10.83 19.66 -1.74
N ASP A 96 10.99 18.93 -0.64
CA ASP A 96 12.20 18.95 0.19
C ASP A 96 13.15 17.78 -0.14
N ASP A 97 12.73 16.87 -1.04
CA ASP A 97 13.45 15.64 -1.44
C ASP A 97 13.86 14.76 -0.24
N SER A 98 13.19 14.90 0.90
CA SER A 98 13.56 14.25 2.16
C SER A 98 12.37 14.10 3.10
N ILE A 99 12.38 13.02 3.90
CA ILE A 99 11.42 12.86 4.99
C ILE A 99 11.84 13.61 6.27
N TYR A 100 13.10 13.99 6.40
CA TYR A 100 13.61 14.64 7.63
C TYR A 100 13.17 16.08 7.81
N SER A 101 12.82 16.77 6.73
CA SER A 101 12.27 18.12 6.80
C SER A 101 10.91 18.22 7.52
N ILE A 102 10.24 17.07 7.69
CA ILE A 102 8.94 16.98 8.39
C ILE A 102 9.11 17.10 9.90
N VAL A 103 10.30 16.86 10.43
CA VAL A 103 10.61 16.94 11.88
C VAL A 103 10.60 18.37 12.40
N ASP A 104 10.70 19.37 11.53
CA ASP A 104 10.56 20.77 11.91
C ASP A 104 9.08 21.09 12.25
N ASN A 105 8.74 21.60 13.34
CA ASN A 105 7.37 21.95 13.78
C ASN A 105 6.66 22.99 12.87
N TYR A 106 6.89 22.92 11.56
CA TYR A 106 6.40 23.87 10.57
C TYR A 106 4.87 24.02 10.57
N ALA A 107 4.14 22.94 10.85
CA ALA A 107 2.68 22.95 10.89
C ALA A 107 2.18 22.06 12.03
N GLN A 108 2.00 22.64 13.20
CA GLN A 108 1.59 21.93 14.44
C GLN A 108 0.29 21.11 14.26
N PHE A 109 -0.64 21.61 13.44
CA PHE A 109 -1.92 20.92 13.18
C PHE A 109 -1.83 19.79 12.13
N SER A 110 -0.69 19.60 11.49
CA SER A 110 -0.52 18.54 10.49
C SER A 110 -0.03 17.22 11.07
N HIS A 111 0.05 17.11 12.40
CA HIS A 111 0.46 15.89 13.09
C HIS A 111 1.79 15.33 12.56
N ASN A 112 2.88 16.06 12.79
CA ASN A 112 4.24 15.67 12.37
C ASN A 112 4.71 14.35 13.02
N ASP A 113 4.01 13.88 14.05
CA ASP A 113 4.19 12.60 14.74
C ASP A 113 3.53 11.41 14.04
N TYR A 114 2.80 11.64 12.95
CA TYR A 114 2.14 10.54 12.23
C TYR A 114 3.12 9.75 11.36
N PRO A 115 2.84 8.44 11.16
CA PRO A 115 3.69 7.55 10.37
C PRO A 115 3.87 8.00 8.93
N LEU A 116 5.12 8.03 8.46
CA LEU A 116 5.49 8.58 7.15
C LEU A 116 5.54 7.56 6.01
N LEU A 117 5.26 6.28 6.24
CA LEU A 117 5.26 5.26 5.18
C LEU A 117 4.30 5.60 4.03
N VAL A 118 3.07 5.97 4.38
CA VAL A 118 2.04 6.32 3.38
C VAL A 118 2.39 7.61 2.64
N PRO A 119 2.75 8.71 3.33
CA PRO A 119 3.26 9.91 2.68
C PRO A 119 4.47 9.67 1.76
N ALA A 120 5.46 8.90 2.22
CA ALA A 120 6.65 8.58 1.43
C ALA A 120 6.32 7.79 0.16
N PHE A 121 5.44 6.81 0.24
CA PHE A 121 4.99 6.09 -0.94
C PHE A 121 4.15 6.98 -1.86
N SER A 122 3.31 7.86 -1.31
CA SER A 122 2.52 8.82 -2.09
C SER A 122 3.39 9.85 -2.80
N SER A 123 4.41 10.38 -2.14
CA SER A 123 5.36 11.32 -2.76
C SER A 123 6.13 10.69 -3.92
N SER A 124 6.40 9.37 -3.85
CA SER A 124 7.08 8.63 -4.93
C SER A 124 6.34 8.74 -6.27
N PHE A 125 5.00 8.82 -6.24
CA PHE A 125 4.19 9.01 -7.46
C PHE A 125 4.37 10.40 -8.06
N ALA A 126 4.51 11.43 -7.23
CA ALA A 126 4.81 12.78 -7.71
C ALA A 126 6.23 12.86 -8.29
N PHE A 127 7.22 12.22 -7.65
CA PHE A 127 8.58 12.11 -8.19
C PHE A 127 8.62 11.41 -9.54
N LEU A 128 7.83 10.37 -9.75
CA LEU A 128 7.77 9.68 -11.04
C LEU A 128 7.27 10.59 -12.15
N VAL A 129 6.26 11.41 -11.87
CA VAL A 129 5.65 12.34 -12.84
C VAL A 129 6.49 13.61 -13.00
N GLY A 130 7.26 14.00 -11.97
CA GLY A 130 8.13 15.17 -11.97
C GLY A 130 7.45 16.48 -11.56
N TYR A 131 6.19 16.44 -11.16
CA TYR A 131 5.47 17.58 -10.59
C TYR A 131 4.44 17.15 -9.56
N TRP A 132 4.10 18.07 -8.65
CA TRP A 132 3.07 17.82 -7.65
C TRP A 132 1.67 18.03 -8.22
N HIS A 133 0.83 17.01 -8.06
CA HIS A 133 -0.61 17.07 -8.31
C HIS A 133 -1.31 16.11 -7.36
N GLU A 134 -2.32 16.55 -6.62
CA GLU A 134 -2.94 15.77 -5.55
C GLU A 134 -3.58 14.44 -6.01
N ILE A 135 -3.99 14.35 -7.28
CA ILE A 135 -4.64 13.15 -7.82
C ILE A 135 -3.69 11.95 -7.84
N PHE A 136 -2.48 12.11 -8.43
CA PHE A 136 -1.54 10.99 -8.56
C PHE A 136 -1.03 10.47 -7.20
N PRO A 137 -0.51 11.32 -6.30
CA PRO A 137 -0.12 10.88 -4.97
C PRO A 137 -1.26 10.22 -4.19
N LYS A 138 -2.49 10.71 -4.32
CA LYS A 138 -3.65 10.09 -3.69
C LYS A 138 -3.89 8.67 -4.19
N SER A 139 -3.65 8.37 -5.47
CA SER A 139 -3.81 7.02 -6.00
C SER A 139 -2.89 5.98 -5.36
N ALA A 140 -1.76 6.40 -4.76
CA ALA A 140 -0.87 5.51 -4.03
C ALA A 140 -1.58 4.75 -2.89
N PHE A 141 -2.59 5.36 -2.25
CA PHE A 141 -3.40 4.70 -1.22
C PHE A 141 -4.06 3.42 -1.76
N THR A 142 -4.59 3.47 -2.98
CA THR A 142 -5.18 2.28 -3.63
C THR A 142 -4.15 1.19 -3.85
N PHE A 143 -2.93 1.55 -4.27
CA PHE A 143 -1.86 0.59 -4.51
C PHE A 143 -1.30 -0.03 -3.23
N ILE A 144 -1.34 0.67 -2.10
CA ILE A 144 -0.95 0.11 -0.79
C ILE A 144 -1.90 -1.02 -0.36
N TYR A 145 -3.19 -0.96 -0.68
CA TYR A 145 -4.12 -2.05 -0.38
C TYR A 145 -3.88 -3.32 -1.22
N LEU A 146 -3.21 -3.21 -2.36
CA LEU A 146 -3.11 -4.29 -3.32
C LEU A 146 -2.38 -5.54 -2.80
N PRO A 147 -1.17 -5.47 -2.18
CA PRO A 147 -0.45 -6.65 -1.72
C PRO A 147 -1.26 -7.53 -0.74
N PRO A 148 -1.85 -6.99 0.34
CA PRO A 148 -2.65 -7.80 1.26
C PRO A 148 -3.89 -8.40 0.59
N LEU A 149 -4.53 -7.70 -0.34
CA LEU A 149 -5.68 -8.23 -1.07
C LEU A 149 -5.29 -9.38 -2.02
N ILE A 150 -4.14 -9.30 -2.69
CA ILE A 150 -3.61 -10.39 -3.50
C ILE A 150 -3.33 -11.62 -2.61
N PHE A 151 -2.69 -11.41 -1.47
CA PHE A 151 -2.41 -12.48 -0.52
C PHE A 151 -3.68 -13.20 -0.07
N LEU A 152 -4.65 -12.47 0.46
CA LEU A 152 -5.91 -13.02 0.97
C LEU A 152 -6.70 -13.75 -0.12
N SER A 153 -6.64 -13.29 -1.38
CA SER A 153 -7.30 -13.96 -2.50
C SER A 153 -6.78 -15.38 -2.76
N SER A 154 -5.56 -15.68 -2.31
CA SER A 154 -4.93 -17.01 -2.47
C SER A 154 -5.40 -18.05 -1.45
N TYR A 155 -5.97 -17.58 -0.34
CA TYR A 155 -6.36 -18.42 0.80
C TYR A 155 -7.86 -18.49 1.00
N LEU A 156 -8.60 -17.51 0.50
CA LEU A 156 -10.06 -17.50 0.54
C LEU A 156 -10.61 -18.06 -0.78
N ASN A 157 -11.62 -18.92 -0.72
CA ASN A 157 -12.33 -19.32 -1.92
C ASN A 157 -13.12 -18.11 -2.50
N ASN A 158 -13.45 -18.16 -3.80
CA ASN A 158 -14.07 -17.02 -4.50
C ASN A 158 -15.29 -16.44 -3.78
N LYS A 159 -16.18 -17.29 -3.23
CA LYS A 159 -17.39 -16.82 -2.51
C LYS A 159 -17.01 -16.08 -1.23
N LYS A 160 -16.15 -16.68 -0.39
CA LYS A 160 -15.65 -16.04 0.84
C LYS A 160 -14.89 -14.76 0.55
N TYR A 161 -14.11 -14.74 -0.53
CA TYR A 161 -13.35 -13.58 -0.92
C TYR A 161 -14.25 -12.42 -1.38
N ILE A 162 -15.28 -12.70 -2.18
CA ILE A 162 -16.27 -11.68 -2.58
C ILE A 162 -17.00 -11.13 -1.36
N ILE A 163 -17.43 -11.99 -0.43
CA ILE A 163 -18.05 -11.54 0.82
C ILE A 163 -17.09 -10.66 1.60
N PHE A 164 -15.82 -11.08 1.76
CA PHE A 164 -14.80 -10.29 2.45
C PHE A 164 -14.61 -8.92 1.80
N LEU A 165 -14.48 -8.84 0.47
CA LEU A 165 -14.36 -7.57 -0.24
C LEU A 165 -15.60 -6.67 -0.05
N SER A 166 -16.80 -7.27 -0.08
CA SER A 166 -18.06 -6.52 0.13
C SER A 166 -18.14 -5.94 1.55
N VAL A 167 -17.76 -6.74 2.56
CA VAL A 167 -17.68 -6.28 3.96
C VAL A 167 -16.63 -5.18 4.09
N LEU A 168 -15.46 -5.34 3.46
CA LEU A 168 -14.40 -4.33 3.48
C LEU A 168 -14.89 -3.00 2.90
N ILE A 169 -15.57 -3.01 1.75
CA ILE A 169 -16.15 -1.79 1.16
C ILE A 169 -17.18 -1.16 2.11
N PHE A 170 -18.06 -1.97 2.69
CA PHE A 170 -19.14 -1.47 3.53
C PHE A 170 -18.62 -0.77 4.78
N PHE A 171 -17.62 -1.35 5.48
CA PHE A 171 -17.14 -0.82 6.76
C PHE A 171 -16.03 0.23 6.62
N ILE A 172 -15.16 0.12 5.62
CA ILE A 172 -14.01 1.01 5.47
C ILE A 172 -13.99 1.75 4.12
N GLY A 173 -15.07 1.63 3.34
CA GLY A 173 -15.11 2.18 1.97
C GLY A 173 -14.79 3.65 1.89
N GLN A 174 -15.33 4.46 2.80
CA GLN A 174 -14.98 5.89 2.87
C GLN A 174 -13.49 6.13 3.06
N TYR A 175 -12.80 5.32 3.90
CA TYR A 175 -11.36 5.44 4.12
C TYR A 175 -10.54 4.96 2.92
N LEU A 176 -11.07 4.00 2.14
CA LEU A 176 -10.44 3.57 0.88
C LEU A 176 -10.41 4.70 -0.16
N PHE A 177 -11.43 5.54 -0.18
CA PHE A 177 -11.59 6.61 -1.16
C PHE A 177 -11.01 7.94 -0.67
N ASN A 178 -11.20 8.22 0.60
CA ASN A 178 -10.83 9.50 1.21
C ASN A 178 -9.34 9.55 1.64
N GLY A 179 -8.60 8.46 1.47
CA GLY A 179 -7.16 8.42 1.77
C GLY A 179 -6.80 8.41 3.25
N GLY A 180 -7.69 7.93 4.13
CA GLY A 180 -7.36 7.72 5.53
C GLY A 180 -6.44 6.49 5.71
N ALA A 181 -5.40 6.59 6.54
CA ALA A 181 -4.49 5.47 6.80
C ALA A 181 -5.11 4.37 7.66
N ASP A 182 -6.18 4.66 8.40
CA ASP A 182 -6.83 3.69 9.29
C ASP A 182 -7.29 2.43 8.55
N GLY A 183 -7.82 2.60 7.35
CA GLY A 183 -8.21 1.49 6.48
C GLY A 183 -7.01 0.65 6.06
N ILE A 184 -5.86 1.27 5.75
CA ILE A 184 -4.61 0.59 5.40
C ILE A 184 -4.14 -0.24 6.59
N VAL A 185 -4.02 0.39 7.77
CA VAL A 185 -3.59 -0.27 9.01
C VAL A 185 -4.49 -1.47 9.32
N SER A 186 -5.81 -1.30 9.20
CA SER A 186 -6.78 -2.37 9.46
C SER A 186 -6.60 -3.58 8.54
N VAL A 187 -6.42 -3.36 7.23
CA VAL A 187 -6.23 -4.45 6.26
C VAL A 187 -4.88 -5.15 6.47
N TYR A 188 -3.83 -4.40 6.77
CA TYR A 188 -2.52 -4.97 7.08
C TYR A 188 -2.56 -5.78 8.37
N PHE A 189 -3.24 -5.29 9.42
CA PHE A 189 -3.42 -6.02 10.67
C PHE A 189 -4.15 -7.35 10.46
N ILE A 190 -5.28 -7.34 9.74
CA ILE A 190 -6.02 -8.56 9.40
C ILE A 190 -5.13 -9.55 8.64
N THR A 191 -4.31 -9.05 7.71
CA THR A 191 -3.42 -9.90 6.93
C THR A 191 -2.30 -10.48 7.79
N CYS A 192 -1.72 -9.69 8.70
CA CYS A 192 -0.74 -10.18 9.68
C CYS A 192 -1.33 -11.27 10.58
N ALA A 193 -2.55 -11.05 11.11
CA ALA A 193 -3.23 -12.04 11.93
C ALA A 193 -3.49 -13.34 11.16
N PHE A 194 -3.86 -13.22 9.88
CA PHE A 194 -4.05 -14.38 9.01
C PHE A 194 -2.73 -15.12 8.73
N CYS A 195 -1.63 -14.42 8.46
CA CYS A 195 -0.31 -15.03 8.29
C CYS A 195 0.12 -15.76 9.57
N PHE A 196 -0.06 -15.10 10.72
CA PHE A 196 0.25 -15.69 12.03
C PHE A 196 -0.52 -17.01 12.25
N TYR A 197 -1.84 -16.99 12.03
CA TYR A 197 -2.65 -18.21 12.10
C TYR A 197 -2.08 -19.32 11.20
N TYR A 198 -1.73 -18.98 9.96
CA TYR A 198 -1.20 -19.95 8.98
C TYR A 198 0.16 -20.52 9.39
N ILE A 199 1.05 -19.73 9.95
CA ILE A 199 2.37 -20.17 10.45
C ILE A 199 2.21 -21.19 11.57
N PHE A 200 1.28 -20.95 12.50
CA PHE A 200 1.09 -21.83 13.66
C PHE A 200 0.35 -23.11 13.33
N PHE A 201 -0.64 -23.08 12.43
CA PHE A 201 -1.54 -24.22 12.20
C PHE A 201 -1.23 -25.02 10.94
N GLU A 202 -0.61 -24.45 9.92
CA GLU A 202 -0.34 -25.10 8.63
C GLU A 202 1.16 -25.26 8.31
N LYS A 203 1.96 -25.67 9.23
CA LYS A 203 3.42 -25.92 9.19
C LYS A 203 4.15 -25.81 7.81
N ASN A 204 5.25 -25.01 7.82
CA ASN A 204 6.34 -24.98 6.82
C ASN A 204 6.07 -24.34 5.45
N ASN A 205 5.65 -23.08 5.44
CA ASN A 205 5.76 -22.31 4.21
C ASN A 205 6.66 -21.06 4.40
N LYS A 206 7.97 -21.18 4.12
CA LYS A 206 8.96 -20.11 4.26
C LYS A 206 8.55 -18.77 3.59
N LYS A 207 7.70 -18.82 2.55
CA LYS A 207 7.20 -17.61 1.89
C LYS A 207 6.16 -16.87 2.73
N ILE A 208 5.34 -17.59 3.47
CA ILE A 208 4.38 -16.98 4.41
C ILE A 208 5.15 -16.33 5.55
N ASP A 209 6.18 -16.99 6.05
CA ASP A 209 7.06 -16.42 7.08
C ASP A 209 7.67 -15.10 6.60
N SER A 210 8.21 -15.06 5.37
CA SER A 210 8.78 -13.85 4.78
C SER A 210 7.74 -12.74 4.59
N ILE A 211 6.53 -13.08 4.13
CA ILE A 211 5.43 -12.13 4.00
C ILE A 211 5.04 -11.58 5.37
N PHE A 212 4.92 -12.46 6.38
CA PHE A 212 4.60 -12.06 7.74
C PHE A 212 5.63 -11.08 8.31
N TYR A 213 6.92 -11.38 8.17
CA TYR A 213 7.98 -10.49 8.64
C TYR A 213 7.93 -9.12 7.97
N ILE A 214 7.77 -9.07 6.64
CA ILE A 214 7.69 -7.79 5.92
C ILE A 214 6.42 -7.02 6.28
N LEU A 215 5.27 -7.70 6.40
CA LEU A 215 4.03 -7.07 6.86
C LEU A 215 4.19 -6.51 8.27
N THR A 216 4.87 -7.23 9.17
CA THR A 216 5.16 -6.75 10.53
C THR A 216 6.04 -5.51 10.49
N VAL A 217 7.09 -5.49 9.67
CA VAL A 217 7.95 -4.31 9.49
C VAL A 217 7.15 -3.14 8.95
N LEU A 218 6.35 -3.34 7.90
CA LEU A 218 5.49 -2.29 7.33
C LEU A 218 4.46 -1.78 8.34
N PHE A 219 3.88 -2.69 9.13
CA PHE A 219 2.95 -2.32 10.19
C PHE A 219 3.66 -1.50 11.28
N CYS A 220 4.84 -1.94 11.73
CA CYS A 220 5.65 -1.18 12.70
C CYS A 220 6.05 0.18 12.14
N THR A 221 6.50 0.27 10.89
CA THR A 221 6.87 1.55 10.27
C THR A 221 5.65 2.44 10.02
N SER A 222 4.45 1.87 9.86
CA SER A 222 3.20 2.63 9.76
C SER A 222 2.69 3.13 11.10
N LEU A 223 3.17 2.56 12.21
CA LEU A 223 2.82 2.93 13.58
C LEU A 223 3.97 3.59 14.35
N SER A 224 5.20 3.55 13.81
CA SER A 224 6.34 4.14 14.49
C SER A 224 6.19 5.65 14.56
N LEU A 225 6.09 6.12 15.77
CA LEU A 225 6.33 7.52 16.12
C LEU A 225 7.82 7.79 15.91
N ILE A 226 8.16 8.83 15.20
CA ILE A 226 9.53 9.32 15.06
C ILE A 226 9.89 10.10 16.31
#